data_f0d1cc99bb83d4016e6e3465c8aabf7a
#
_entry.id   f0d1cc99bb83d4016e6e3465c8aabf7a
#
_cell.length_a   1.000
_cell.length_b   1.000
_cell.length_c   1.000
_cell.angle_alpha   90.00
_cell.angle_beta   90.00
_cell.angle_gamma   90.00
#
_symmetry.space_group_name_H-M   'P 1'
#
loop_
_entity.id
_entity.type
_entity.pdbx_description
1 polymer ?
#
loop_
_entity_poly.entity_id
_entity_poly.type
_entity_poly.pdbx_seq_one_letter_code
_entity_poly.pdbx_strand_id
1 'polypeptide(L)'
;MLFRSNWHAGAKAPEKILTVHSIGDVPSGWFCPSDPGLYRNMLRALHNAIGKYDLEGWTACTEATHWSGMLYDNDPAMLAACPVPQYDIEIGSSPVSWTDPEAAKAVADALVHVFDDDTRPKVVLACGGVHFESAFSNCGLQDEYPVMCAHILPNQWMVSGQYTGAEGLAKLKAAAAAIPGGIDAISFHDNQAAPYKDVCRQLAAELNIPIFKHRTLRDPAKLRAAMEQK
;
A
#
# COMPACT_ATOMS: atom_id res chain seq x y z
N MET A 1 -0.50 16.61 3.23
CA MET A 1 -0.20 15.21 3.61
C MET A 1 -0.35 15.07 5.11
N LEU A 2 -0.92 13.96 5.56
CA LEU A 2 -1.07 13.60 6.97
C LEU A 2 -0.41 12.23 7.20
N PHE A 3 0.55 12.18 8.11
CA PHE A 3 1.05 10.93 8.69
C PHE A 3 0.55 10.79 10.12
N ARG A 4 0.00 9.64 10.46
CA ARG A 4 -0.34 9.27 11.81
C ARG A 4 0.60 8.17 12.28
N SER A 5 1.32 8.38 13.38
CA SER A 5 2.13 7.33 14.00
C SER A 5 1.30 6.54 14.99
N ASN A 6 1.43 5.22 14.96
CA ASN A 6 0.67 4.29 15.77
C ASN A 6 1.51 3.05 16.14
N TRP A 7 0.94 2.15 16.93
CA TRP A 7 1.51 0.84 17.22
C TRP A 7 0.83 -0.23 16.37
N HIS A 8 1.63 -1.00 15.64
CA HIS A 8 1.10 -2.18 14.97
C HIS A 8 0.80 -3.26 16.00
N ALA A 9 -0.37 -3.88 15.91
CA ALA A 9 -0.77 -5.01 16.74
C ALA A 9 -1.46 -6.07 15.88
N GLY A 10 -0.87 -7.25 15.80
CA GLY A 10 -1.46 -8.36 15.06
C GLY A 10 -0.86 -9.70 15.46
N ALA A 11 -1.70 -10.69 15.75
CA ALA A 11 -1.29 -11.99 16.28
C ALA A 11 -0.33 -12.79 15.36
N LYS A 12 -0.21 -12.41 14.09
CA LYS A 12 0.66 -13.07 13.09
C LYS A 12 1.64 -12.10 12.41
N ALA A 13 1.73 -10.87 12.91
CA ALA A 13 2.67 -9.90 12.38
C ALA A 13 4.09 -10.18 12.91
N PRO A 14 5.13 -9.82 12.13
CA PRO A 14 6.50 -9.83 12.64
C PRO A 14 6.61 -8.94 13.88
N GLU A 15 7.40 -9.38 14.87
CA GLU A 15 7.56 -8.62 16.12
C GLU A 15 8.30 -7.30 15.90
N LYS A 16 9.34 -7.32 15.08
CA LYS A 16 10.20 -6.18 14.78
C LYS A 16 9.91 -5.67 13.36
N ILE A 17 8.99 -4.72 13.25
CA ILE A 17 8.54 -4.20 11.97
C ILE A 17 8.26 -2.70 12.04
N LEU A 18 8.68 -1.97 11.02
CA LEU A 18 8.24 -0.61 10.71
C LEU A 18 7.36 -0.67 9.49
N THR A 19 6.13 -0.20 9.62
CA THR A 19 5.18 -0.26 8.50
C THR A 19 4.67 1.11 8.12
N VAL A 20 4.20 1.20 6.89
CA VAL A 20 3.41 2.32 6.39
C VAL A 20 2.28 1.78 5.53
N HIS A 21 1.08 2.34 5.68
CA HIS A 21 -0.04 1.98 4.82
C HIS A 21 -0.92 3.16 4.47
N SER A 22 -1.55 3.07 3.29
CA SER A 22 -2.60 4.01 2.89
C SER A 22 -3.90 3.72 3.62
N ILE A 23 -4.70 4.77 3.83
CA ILE A 23 -5.94 4.71 4.59
C ILE A 23 -7.13 4.37 3.69
N GLY A 24 -8.03 3.54 4.19
CA GLY A 24 -9.28 3.16 3.52
C GLY A 24 -9.93 1.97 4.20
N ASP A 25 -11.15 1.66 3.79
CA ASP A 25 -11.83 0.41 4.18
C ASP A 25 -12.16 -0.39 2.93
N VAL A 26 -11.33 -1.38 2.65
CA VAL A 26 -11.45 -2.21 1.45
C VAL A 26 -12.81 -2.90 1.37
N PRO A 27 -13.36 -3.56 2.43
CA PRO A 27 -14.69 -4.15 2.36
C PRO A 27 -15.79 -3.16 1.95
N SER A 28 -15.81 -1.99 2.50
CA SER A 28 -16.82 -0.97 2.20
C SER A 28 -16.54 -0.21 0.89
N GLY A 29 -15.29 -0.19 0.43
CA GLY A 29 -14.89 0.42 -0.84
C GLY A 29 -14.68 1.93 -0.77
N TRP A 30 -14.32 2.49 0.41
CA TRP A 30 -13.87 3.86 0.50
C TRP A 30 -12.35 3.94 0.72
N PHE A 31 -11.72 4.95 0.13
CA PHE A 31 -10.27 5.13 0.13
C PHE A 31 -9.92 6.60 0.29
N CYS A 32 -8.95 6.88 1.16
CA CYS A 32 -8.35 8.22 1.26
C CYS A 32 -7.36 8.45 0.11
N PRO A 33 -7.08 9.70 -0.24
CA PRO A 33 -6.05 10.01 -1.21
C PRO A 33 -4.70 9.39 -0.82
N SER A 34 -4.03 8.74 -1.77
CA SER A 34 -2.70 8.14 -1.61
C SER A 34 -1.74 8.67 -2.68
N ASP A 35 -0.77 9.49 -2.30
CA ASP A 35 0.28 9.99 -3.18
C ASP A 35 1.39 8.92 -3.31
N PRO A 36 1.60 8.35 -4.49
CA PRO A 36 2.53 7.23 -4.66
C PRO A 36 4.00 7.62 -4.46
N GLY A 37 4.38 8.87 -4.72
CA GLY A 37 5.73 9.37 -4.48
C GLY A 37 6.04 9.45 -3.00
N LEU A 38 5.20 10.12 -2.24
CA LEU A 38 5.34 10.24 -0.78
C LEU A 38 5.26 8.89 -0.07
N TYR A 39 4.39 8.01 -0.55
CA TYR A 39 4.27 6.65 0.01
C TYR A 39 5.56 5.83 -0.21
N ARG A 40 6.12 5.88 -1.43
CA ARG A 40 7.39 5.23 -1.75
C ARG A 40 8.54 5.82 -0.93
N ASN A 41 8.62 7.14 -0.81
CA ASN A 41 9.66 7.80 -0.05
C ASN A 41 9.61 7.40 1.42
N MET A 42 8.42 7.33 2.02
CA MET A 42 8.27 6.91 3.40
C MET A 42 8.74 5.46 3.62
N LEU A 43 8.33 4.53 2.75
CA LEU A 43 8.79 3.14 2.81
C LEU A 43 10.32 3.05 2.72
N ARG A 44 10.94 3.79 1.79
CA ARG A 44 12.39 3.81 1.59
C ARG A 44 13.12 4.46 2.76
N ALA A 45 12.59 5.55 3.30
CA ALA A 45 13.16 6.23 4.46
C ALA A 45 13.12 5.32 5.70
N LEU A 46 12.02 4.61 5.95
CA LEU A 46 11.94 3.58 7.00
C LEU A 46 12.97 2.47 6.79
N HIS A 47 13.09 1.96 5.57
CA HIS A 47 14.06 0.92 5.22
C HIS A 47 15.50 1.37 5.48
N ASN A 48 15.86 2.57 5.06
CA ASN A 48 17.20 3.14 5.25
C ASN A 48 17.49 3.43 6.74
N ALA A 49 16.48 3.89 7.48
CA ALA A 49 16.61 4.18 8.91
C ALA A 49 16.91 2.91 9.74
N ILE A 50 16.44 1.74 9.33
CA ILE A 50 16.80 0.45 9.97
C ILE A 50 18.32 0.26 10.01
N GLY A 51 19.02 0.47 8.89
CA GLY A 51 20.49 0.39 8.85
C GLY A 51 21.17 1.53 9.59
N LYS A 52 20.64 2.76 9.51
CA LYS A 52 21.20 3.94 10.17
C LYS A 52 21.16 3.87 11.71
N TYR A 53 20.14 3.22 12.26
CA TYR A 53 19.93 3.07 13.70
C TYR A 53 20.26 1.68 14.25
N ASP A 54 20.98 0.86 13.46
CA ASP A 54 21.41 -0.50 13.83
C ASP A 54 20.25 -1.37 14.38
N LEU A 55 19.08 -1.28 13.77
CA LEU A 55 17.90 -2.03 14.17
C LEU A 55 17.98 -3.49 13.70
N GLU A 56 18.74 -4.31 14.43
CA GLU A 56 18.94 -5.71 14.07
C GLU A 56 17.65 -6.53 14.14
N GLY A 57 17.37 -7.24 13.03
CA GLY A 57 16.19 -8.08 12.87
C GLY A 57 14.90 -7.32 12.58
N TRP A 58 14.96 -5.99 12.44
CA TRP A 58 13.81 -5.19 11.98
C TRP A 58 13.66 -5.22 10.46
N THR A 59 12.43 -5.05 10.00
CA THR A 59 12.10 -4.90 8.58
C THR A 59 11.17 -3.72 8.36
N ALA A 60 11.25 -3.09 7.19
CA ALA A 60 10.29 -2.10 6.76
C ALA A 60 9.42 -2.66 5.65
N CYS A 61 8.10 -2.44 5.70
CA CYS A 61 7.19 -2.89 4.66
C CYS A 61 5.94 -2.01 4.55
N THR A 62 5.22 -2.18 3.46
CA THR A 62 3.84 -1.68 3.37
C THR A 62 2.85 -2.74 3.84
N GLU A 63 1.71 -2.27 4.34
CA GLU A 63 0.57 -3.11 4.67
C GLU A 63 -0.55 -2.95 3.64
N ALA A 64 -1.52 -3.85 3.71
CA ALA A 64 -2.78 -3.66 3.01
C ALA A 64 -3.45 -2.34 3.42
N THR A 65 -4.14 -1.69 2.47
CA THR A 65 -4.92 -0.48 2.74
C THR A 65 -6.00 -0.76 3.79
N HIS A 66 -5.98 -0.04 4.90
CA HIS A 66 -6.99 -0.20 5.94
C HIS A 66 -7.12 1.04 6.83
N TRP A 67 -8.13 1.02 7.69
CA TRP A 67 -8.33 1.98 8.76
C TRP A 67 -8.18 1.29 10.11
N SER A 68 -7.33 1.80 10.96
CA SER A 68 -7.06 1.24 12.30
C SER A 68 -7.58 2.10 13.46
N GLY A 69 -8.25 3.22 13.18
CA GLY A 69 -8.77 4.13 14.20
C GLY A 69 -10.24 3.93 14.55
N MET A 70 -10.70 4.62 15.61
CA MET A 70 -12.11 4.78 15.92
C MET A 70 -12.63 6.12 15.37
N LEU A 71 -13.82 6.11 14.80
CA LEU A 71 -14.41 7.29 14.17
C LEU A 71 -15.38 8.05 15.08
N TYR A 72 -15.63 7.58 16.32
CA TYR A 72 -16.47 8.24 17.33
C TYR A 72 -17.73 8.89 16.72
N ASP A 73 -18.62 8.09 16.19
CA ASP A 73 -19.90 8.50 15.57
C ASP A 73 -19.76 9.36 14.28
N ASN A 74 -18.56 9.49 13.71
CA ASN A 74 -18.35 10.18 12.44
C ASN A 74 -18.46 9.22 11.25
N ASP A 75 -18.86 9.77 10.11
CA ASP A 75 -18.93 9.03 8.85
C ASP A 75 -17.50 8.84 8.28
N PRO A 76 -17.08 7.59 7.97
CA PRO A 76 -15.82 7.30 7.27
C PRO A 76 -15.66 8.07 5.95
N ALA A 77 -16.73 8.42 5.28
CA ALA A 77 -16.72 9.23 4.08
C ALA A 77 -16.04 10.59 4.28
N MET A 78 -16.05 11.13 5.49
CA MET A 78 -15.34 12.37 5.81
C MET A 78 -13.82 12.23 5.66
N LEU A 79 -13.26 11.08 6.00
CA LEU A 79 -11.83 10.81 5.79
C LEU A 79 -11.50 10.73 4.31
N ALA A 80 -12.31 9.99 3.55
CA ALA A 80 -12.14 9.85 2.11
C ALA A 80 -12.33 11.18 1.36
N ALA A 81 -13.19 12.06 1.86
CA ALA A 81 -13.44 13.39 1.28
C ALA A 81 -12.30 14.40 1.59
N CYS A 82 -11.43 14.12 2.56
CA CYS A 82 -10.29 14.97 2.84
C CYS A 82 -9.29 14.90 1.67
N PRO A 83 -8.96 16.03 0.99
CA PRO A 83 -8.15 16.00 -0.23
C PRO A 83 -6.65 15.78 0.03
N VAL A 84 -6.28 15.58 1.27
CA VAL A 84 -4.89 15.43 1.70
C VAL A 84 -4.52 13.94 1.74
N PRO A 85 -3.41 13.50 1.10
CA PRO A 85 -2.92 12.12 1.22
C PRO A 85 -2.69 11.74 2.68
N GLN A 86 -3.14 10.53 3.07
CA GLN A 86 -3.17 10.06 4.44
C GLN A 86 -2.52 8.69 4.57
N TYR A 87 -1.65 8.55 5.56
CA TYR A 87 -0.92 7.32 5.85
C TYR A 87 -0.82 7.07 7.34
N ASP A 88 -0.89 5.81 7.74
CA ASP A 88 -0.44 5.37 9.05
C ASP A 88 0.98 4.83 8.95
N ILE A 89 1.79 5.16 9.96
CA ILE A 89 3.12 4.61 10.17
C ILE A 89 3.06 3.88 11.51
N GLU A 90 3.43 2.61 11.51
CA GLU A 90 3.30 1.80 12.70
C GLU A 90 4.61 1.14 13.11
N ILE A 91 4.82 1.07 14.43
CA ILE A 91 5.93 0.35 15.04
C ILE A 91 5.32 -0.92 15.66
N GLY A 92 5.79 -2.07 15.28
CA GLY A 92 5.18 -3.28 15.75
C GLY A 92 6.15 -4.40 16.10
N SER A 93 5.59 -5.48 16.65
CA SER A 93 4.17 -5.77 16.98
C SER A 93 4.08 -6.34 18.38
N SER A 94 4.89 -5.85 19.31
CA SER A 94 4.93 -6.27 20.70
C SER A 94 5.24 -5.10 21.63
N PRO A 95 4.95 -5.20 22.93
CA PRO A 95 5.33 -4.17 23.90
C PRO A 95 6.81 -3.81 23.90
N VAL A 96 7.69 -4.76 23.59
CA VAL A 96 9.13 -4.52 23.49
C VAL A 96 9.43 -3.64 22.27
N SER A 97 8.87 -3.95 21.12
CA SER A 97 9.04 -3.16 19.90
C SER A 97 8.41 -1.77 20.02
N TRP A 98 7.24 -1.64 20.67
CA TRP A 98 6.57 -0.35 20.83
C TRP A 98 7.33 0.63 21.72
N THR A 99 8.14 0.12 22.64
CA THR A 99 8.95 0.92 23.57
C THR A 99 10.41 1.04 23.17
N ASP A 100 10.79 0.55 22.00
CA ASP A 100 12.15 0.65 21.48
C ASP A 100 12.47 2.11 21.06
N PRO A 101 13.39 2.81 21.75
CA PRO A 101 13.68 4.20 21.46
C PRO A 101 14.41 4.39 20.14
N GLU A 102 15.16 3.40 19.65
CA GLU A 102 15.84 3.49 18.36
C GLU A 102 14.86 3.30 17.21
N ALA A 103 13.85 2.45 17.36
CA ALA A 103 12.76 2.34 16.41
C ALA A 103 11.96 3.65 16.31
N ALA A 104 11.69 4.31 17.44
CA ALA A 104 11.02 5.61 17.46
C ALA A 104 11.86 6.70 16.76
N LYS A 105 13.18 6.72 16.98
CA LYS A 105 14.11 7.63 16.28
C LYS A 105 14.13 7.36 14.78
N ALA A 106 14.15 6.09 14.37
CA ALA A 106 14.11 5.69 12.97
C ALA A 106 12.86 6.19 12.25
N VAL A 107 11.69 6.10 12.90
CA VAL A 107 10.45 6.65 12.36
C VAL A 107 10.49 8.18 12.27
N ALA A 108 10.99 8.85 13.31
CA ALA A 108 11.14 10.31 13.31
C ALA A 108 12.09 10.80 12.21
N ASP A 109 13.21 10.11 12.00
CA ASP A 109 14.16 10.38 10.94
C ASP A 109 13.54 10.17 9.55
N ALA A 110 12.81 9.07 9.36
CA ALA A 110 12.13 8.78 8.11
C ALA A 110 11.10 9.86 7.74
N LEU A 111 10.37 10.42 8.72
CA LEU A 111 9.42 11.51 8.51
C LEU A 111 10.06 12.80 7.98
N VAL A 112 11.30 13.10 8.38
CA VAL A 112 12.02 14.31 7.88
C VAL A 112 12.49 14.12 6.44
N HIS A 113 12.72 12.86 6.00
CA HIS A 113 13.26 12.52 4.68
C HIS A 113 12.20 12.15 3.64
N VAL A 114 10.92 12.22 4.00
CA VAL A 114 9.81 11.83 3.09
C VAL A 114 9.70 12.69 1.83
N PHE A 115 10.30 13.90 1.85
CA PHE A 115 10.26 14.84 0.74
C PHE A 115 11.59 14.94 -0.04
N ASP A 116 12.56 14.08 0.24
CA ASP A 116 13.90 14.18 -0.37
C ASP A 116 13.92 13.75 -1.85
N ASP A 117 12.93 13.00 -2.32
CA ASP A 117 12.78 12.57 -3.71
C ASP A 117 11.41 13.01 -4.25
N ASP A 118 11.40 13.77 -5.35
CA ASP A 118 10.20 14.23 -6.04
C ASP A 118 9.81 13.33 -7.24
N THR A 119 10.54 12.26 -7.46
CA THR A 119 10.30 11.31 -8.55
C THR A 119 8.96 10.60 -8.38
N ARG A 120 8.04 10.81 -9.33
CA ARG A 120 6.81 10.02 -9.38
C ARG A 120 7.11 8.59 -9.85
N PRO A 121 6.89 7.57 -9.03
CA PRO A 121 7.02 6.18 -9.45
C PRO A 121 5.90 5.78 -10.42
N LYS A 122 6.06 4.68 -11.13
CA LYS A 122 4.94 3.98 -11.75
C LYS A 122 3.96 3.50 -10.69
N VAL A 123 2.68 3.64 -10.94
CA VAL A 123 1.62 3.46 -9.94
C VAL A 123 0.82 2.20 -10.23
N VAL A 124 0.75 1.32 -9.25
CA VAL A 124 0.04 0.04 -9.36
C VAL A 124 -1.10 -0.02 -8.34
N LEU A 125 -2.29 -0.41 -8.80
CA LEU A 125 -3.34 -0.90 -7.91
C LEU A 125 -3.11 -2.39 -7.66
N ALA A 126 -2.86 -2.78 -6.40
CA ALA A 126 -2.54 -4.14 -6.03
C ALA A 126 -3.75 -4.89 -5.46
N CYS A 127 -4.09 -6.04 -6.05
CA CYS A 127 -5.29 -6.80 -5.73
C CYS A 127 -4.98 -8.25 -5.35
N GLY A 128 -5.51 -8.73 -4.23
CA GLY A 128 -5.29 -10.09 -3.71
C GLY A 128 -4.11 -10.18 -2.77
N GLY A 129 -3.62 -11.40 -2.55
CA GLY A 129 -2.56 -11.66 -1.57
C GLY A 129 -3.03 -11.61 -0.13
N VAL A 130 -2.11 -11.33 0.76
CA VAL A 130 -2.31 -11.24 2.21
C VAL A 130 -2.05 -9.82 2.70
N HIS A 131 -2.25 -9.58 4.00
CA HIS A 131 -2.05 -8.26 4.62
C HIS A 131 -0.63 -7.71 4.41
N PHE A 132 0.39 -8.56 4.58
CA PHE A 132 1.81 -8.26 4.33
C PHE A 132 2.30 -8.99 3.07
N GLU A 133 1.78 -8.63 1.89
CA GLU A 133 2.22 -9.27 0.64
C GLU A 133 3.56 -8.69 0.19
N SER A 134 4.62 -9.48 0.35
CA SER A 134 5.99 -9.02 0.08
C SER A 134 6.23 -8.51 -1.34
N ALA A 135 5.54 -9.06 -2.34
CA ALA A 135 5.69 -8.58 -3.71
C ALA A 135 5.17 -7.15 -3.89
N PHE A 136 4.09 -6.79 -3.19
CA PHE A 136 3.50 -5.45 -3.22
C PHE A 136 4.31 -4.44 -2.42
N SER A 137 4.95 -4.89 -1.33
CA SER A 137 5.80 -4.04 -0.51
C SER A 137 7.17 -3.84 -1.16
N ASN A 138 7.89 -4.92 -1.48
CA ASN A 138 9.28 -4.85 -1.91
C ASN A 138 9.48 -4.14 -3.24
N CYS A 139 8.45 -4.07 -4.10
CA CYS A 139 8.55 -3.33 -5.35
C CYS A 139 8.83 -1.83 -5.12
N GLY A 140 8.34 -1.24 -4.03
CA GLY A 140 8.59 0.16 -3.68
C GLY A 140 10.05 0.46 -3.31
N LEU A 141 10.83 -0.58 -2.96
CA LEU A 141 12.25 -0.46 -2.62
C LEU A 141 13.18 -0.55 -3.84
N GLN A 142 12.66 -0.88 -5.03
CA GLN A 142 13.49 -1.02 -6.24
C GLN A 142 13.92 0.35 -6.77
N ASP A 143 15.20 0.47 -7.17
CA ASP A 143 15.76 1.67 -7.80
C ASP A 143 15.75 1.60 -9.33
N GLU A 144 15.93 0.40 -9.90
CA GLU A 144 16.07 0.21 -11.35
C GLU A 144 14.81 0.58 -12.13
N TYR A 145 13.63 0.39 -11.53
CA TYR A 145 12.35 0.77 -12.11
C TYR A 145 11.41 1.25 -10.98
N PRO A 146 11.40 2.55 -10.66
CA PRO A 146 10.59 3.10 -9.59
C PRO A 146 9.10 2.78 -9.77
N VAL A 147 8.55 2.04 -8.82
CA VAL A 147 7.13 1.61 -8.80
C VAL A 147 6.60 1.66 -7.36
N MET A 148 5.30 1.90 -7.22
CA MET A 148 4.63 1.86 -5.92
C MET A 148 3.22 1.28 -6.04
N CYS A 149 2.89 0.36 -5.14
CA CYS A 149 1.51 -0.10 -4.93
C CYS A 149 0.79 0.90 -4.01
N ALA A 150 0.07 1.87 -4.59
CA ALA A 150 -0.50 2.99 -3.85
C ALA A 150 -1.72 2.62 -2.98
N HIS A 151 -2.51 1.63 -3.42
CA HIS A 151 -3.49 0.91 -2.59
C HIS A 151 -3.29 -0.59 -2.77
N ILE A 152 -3.38 -1.33 -1.66
CA ILE A 152 -3.22 -2.78 -1.61
C ILE A 152 -4.51 -3.39 -1.03
N LEU A 153 -5.24 -4.13 -1.86
CA LEU A 153 -6.53 -4.72 -1.54
C LEU A 153 -6.36 -6.23 -1.32
N PRO A 154 -6.20 -6.73 -0.08
CA PRO A 154 -5.92 -8.14 0.18
C PRO A 154 -7.12 -9.02 -0.14
N ASN A 155 -6.86 -10.27 -0.49
CA ASN A 155 -7.88 -11.21 -0.96
C ASN A 155 -9.05 -11.37 0.03
N GLN A 156 -8.77 -11.49 1.34
CA GLN A 156 -9.82 -11.66 2.34
C GLN A 156 -10.82 -10.48 2.38
N TRP A 157 -10.35 -9.25 2.20
CA TRP A 157 -11.20 -8.06 2.22
C TRP A 157 -11.89 -7.80 0.89
N MET A 158 -11.28 -8.21 -0.23
CA MET A 158 -11.99 -8.23 -1.52
C MET A 158 -13.13 -9.23 -1.52
N VAL A 159 -12.95 -10.39 -0.86
CA VAL A 159 -14.00 -11.40 -0.71
C VAL A 159 -15.12 -10.90 0.20
N SER A 160 -14.81 -10.42 1.40
CA SER A 160 -15.83 -9.89 2.33
C SER A 160 -16.55 -8.65 1.79
N GLY A 161 -15.86 -7.82 1.01
CA GLY A 161 -16.40 -6.64 0.33
C GLY A 161 -17.06 -6.94 -1.01
N GLN A 162 -17.19 -8.21 -1.41
CA GLN A 162 -17.89 -8.64 -2.64
C GLN A 162 -17.38 -7.94 -3.91
N TYR A 163 -16.06 -7.92 -4.12
CA TYR A 163 -15.42 -7.29 -5.29
C TYR A 163 -15.68 -8.09 -6.58
N THR A 164 -16.94 -8.30 -6.93
CA THR A 164 -17.38 -9.01 -8.14
C THR A 164 -18.47 -8.20 -8.86
N GLY A 165 -18.61 -8.38 -10.17
CA GLY A 165 -19.62 -7.72 -10.96
C GLY A 165 -19.53 -6.18 -10.92
N ALA A 166 -20.67 -5.51 -11.12
CA ALA A 166 -20.73 -4.05 -11.23
C ALA A 166 -20.34 -3.33 -9.92
N GLU A 167 -20.75 -3.87 -8.77
CA GLU A 167 -20.41 -3.29 -7.46
C GLU A 167 -18.91 -3.40 -7.18
N GLY A 168 -18.31 -4.57 -7.41
CA GLY A 168 -16.88 -4.75 -7.27
C GLY A 168 -16.07 -3.84 -8.20
N LEU A 169 -16.54 -3.64 -9.43
CA LEU A 169 -15.93 -2.69 -10.36
C LEU A 169 -16.00 -1.25 -9.84
N ALA A 170 -17.14 -0.84 -9.28
CA ALA A 170 -17.28 0.50 -8.70
C ALA A 170 -16.29 0.74 -7.55
N LYS A 171 -16.10 -0.26 -6.66
CA LYS A 171 -15.13 -0.19 -5.56
C LYS A 171 -13.68 -0.13 -6.06
N LEU A 172 -13.32 -0.91 -7.10
CA LEU A 172 -11.99 -0.80 -7.73
C LEU A 172 -11.76 0.57 -8.38
N LYS A 173 -12.78 1.13 -9.02
CA LYS A 173 -12.73 2.50 -9.57
C LYS A 173 -12.53 3.53 -8.47
N ALA A 174 -13.18 3.37 -7.33
CA ALA A 174 -13.00 4.26 -6.18
C ALA A 174 -11.54 4.20 -5.66
N ALA A 175 -10.97 3.00 -5.54
CA ALA A 175 -9.56 2.85 -5.15
C ALA A 175 -8.61 3.52 -6.14
N ALA A 176 -8.82 3.34 -7.44
CA ALA A 176 -8.00 3.98 -8.47
C ALA A 176 -8.16 5.51 -8.49
N ALA A 177 -9.39 6.01 -8.31
CA ALA A 177 -9.68 7.45 -8.28
C ALA A 177 -9.11 8.17 -7.05
N ALA A 178 -8.91 7.46 -5.94
CA ALA A 178 -8.27 7.98 -4.73
C ALA A 178 -6.75 8.20 -4.89
N ILE A 179 -6.18 7.84 -6.03
CA ILE A 179 -4.75 8.03 -6.30
C ILE A 179 -4.57 9.24 -7.22
N PRO A 180 -4.02 10.36 -6.74
CA PRO A 180 -3.77 11.55 -7.56
C PRO A 180 -2.91 11.22 -8.78
N GLY A 181 -3.40 11.58 -9.96
CA GLY A 181 -2.76 11.26 -11.24
C GLY A 181 -3.03 9.85 -11.77
N GLY A 182 -3.89 9.08 -11.08
CA GLY A 182 -4.34 7.76 -11.51
C GLY A 182 -3.30 6.64 -11.35
N ILE A 183 -3.63 5.49 -11.92
CA ILE A 183 -2.80 4.28 -11.89
C ILE A 183 -2.24 3.96 -13.28
N ASP A 184 -1.01 3.44 -13.34
CA ASP A 184 -0.35 2.99 -14.57
C ASP A 184 -0.63 1.51 -14.88
N ALA A 185 -0.97 0.71 -13.87
CA ALA A 185 -1.26 -0.72 -14.04
C ALA A 185 -2.08 -1.30 -12.88
N ILE A 186 -2.60 -2.51 -13.11
CA ILE A 186 -3.17 -3.35 -12.05
C ILE A 186 -2.31 -4.60 -11.88
N SER A 187 -1.98 -4.95 -10.65
CA SER A 187 -1.35 -6.22 -10.30
C SER A 187 -2.29 -7.08 -9.49
N PHE A 188 -2.43 -8.35 -9.84
CA PHE A 188 -3.25 -9.28 -9.07
C PHE A 188 -2.46 -10.49 -8.56
N HIS A 189 -2.83 -10.99 -7.39
CA HIS A 189 -2.22 -12.17 -6.82
C HIS A 189 -2.82 -13.46 -7.41
N ASP A 190 -1.98 -14.48 -7.57
CA ASP A 190 -2.39 -15.76 -8.19
C ASP A 190 -3.49 -16.49 -7.42
N ASN A 191 -3.57 -16.32 -6.09
CA ASN A 191 -4.55 -16.98 -5.23
C ASN A 191 -5.99 -16.43 -5.33
N GLN A 192 -6.20 -15.31 -6.03
CA GLN A 192 -7.55 -14.80 -6.24
C GLN A 192 -8.39 -15.74 -7.10
N ALA A 193 -9.67 -15.89 -6.77
CA ALA A 193 -10.63 -16.61 -7.60
C ALA A 193 -10.97 -15.81 -8.88
N ALA A 194 -11.44 -16.51 -9.89
CA ALA A 194 -11.71 -15.94 -11.21
C ALA A 194 -12.61 -14.69 -11.19
N PRO A 195 -13.74 -14.65 -10.46
CA PRO A 195 -14.62 -13.48 -10.47
C PRO A 195 -13.94 -12.16 -10.06
N TYR A 196 -13.01 -12.22 -9.09
CA TYR A 196 -12.23 -11.04 -8.65
C TYR A 196 -11.18 -10.62 -9.70
N LYS A 197 -10.54 -11.59 -10.35
CA LYS A 197 -9.61 -11.32 -11.46
C LYS A 197 -10.32 -10.71 -12.67
N ASP A 198 -11.56 -11.13 -12.92
CA ASP A 198 -12.34 -10.62 -14.05
C ASP A 198 -12.70 -9.15 -13.88
N VAL A 199 -13.04 -8.72 -12.66
CA VAL A 199 -13.28 -7.30 -12.35
C VAL A 199 -11.99 -6.48 -12.47
N CYS A 200 -10.84 -7.01 -12.06
CA CYS A 200 -9.54 -6.38 -12.27
C CYS A 200 -9.23 -6.22 -13.78
N ARG A 201 -9.50 -7.26 -14.59
CA ARG A 201 -9.33 -7.20 -16.06
C ARG A 201 -10.26 -6.18 -16.70
N GLN A 202 -11.50 -6.12 -16.23
CA GLN A 202 -12.47 -5.15 -16.73
C GLN A 202 -12.00 -3.73 -16.46
N LEU A 203 -11.55 -3.41 -15.23
CA LEU A 203 -11.03 -2.08 -14.91
C LEU A 203 -9.80 -1.75 -15.76
N ALA A 204 -8.87 -2.69 -15.92
CA ALA A 204 -7.67 -2.49 -16.73
C ALA A 204 -8.03 -2.18 -18.21
N ALA A 205 -9.02 -2.89 -18.76
CA ALA A 205 -9.51 -2.66 -20.12
C ALA A 205 -10.19 -1.28 -20.25
N GLU A 206 -11.02 -0.88 -19.31
CA GLU A 206 -11.68 0.43 -19.31
C GLU A 206 -10.69 1.61 -19.24
N LEU A 207 -9.61 1.44 -18.46
CA LEU A 207 -8.55 2.44 -18.31
C LEU A 207 -7.47 2.35 -19.40
N ASN A 208 -7.52 1.31 -20.24
CA ASN A 208 -6.50 1.00 -21.26
C ASN A 208 -5.08 0.92 -20.66
N ILE A 209 -4.94 0.22 -19.54
CA ILE A 209 -3.67 0.02 -18.82
C ILE A 209 -3.32 -1.48 -18.73
N PRO A 210 -2.03 -1.82 -18.59
CA PRO A 210 -1.61 -3.21 -18.42
C PRO A 210 -2.10 -3.81 -17.12
N ILE A 211 -2.31 -5.15 -17.15
CA ILE A 211 -2.61 -5.97 -15.99
C ILE A 211 -1.69 -7.19 -15.96
N PHE A 212 -1.09 -7.46 -14.80
CA PHE A 212 -0.13 -8.55 -14.66
C PHE A 212 -0.21 -9.20 -13.29
N LYS A 213 0.45 -10.36 -13.16
CA LYS A 213 0.55 -11.11 -11.91
C LYS A 213 1.52 -10.45 -10.94
N HIS A 214 1.26 -10.52 -9.64
CA HIS A 214 2.09 -9.98 -8.57
C HIS A 214 3.58 -10.38 -8.66
N ARG A 215 3.89 -11.57 -9.21
CA ARG A 215 5.28 -12.03 -9.38
C ARG A 215 6.10 -11.14 -10.33
N THR A 216 5.44 -10.47 -11.26
CA THR A 216 6.10 -9.53 -12.19
C THR A 216 6.76 -8.37 -11.42
N LEU A 217 6.18 -7.95 -10.30
CA LEU A 217 6.72 -6.88 -9.44
C LEU A 217 8.09 -7.22 -8.81
N ARG A 218 8.47 -8.50 -8.77
CA ARG A 218 9.75 -8.95 -8.17
C ARG A 218 10.94 -8.84 -9.13
N ASP A 219 10.70 -8.53 -10.40
CA ASP A 219 11.72 -8.52 -11.44
C ASP A 219 11.59 -7.21 -12.23
N PRO A 220 12.49 -6.24 -12.03
CA PRO A 220 12.41 -4.92 -12.67
C PRO A 220 12.36 -4.99 -14.20
N ALA A 221 13.07 -5.94 -14.82
CA ALA A 221 13.09 -6.09 -16.27
C ALA A 221 11.73 -6.59 -16.82
N LYS A 222 11.14 -7.61 -16.13
CA LYS A 222 9.80 -8.09 -16.49
C LYS A 222 8.73 -7.05 -16.22
N LEU A 223 8.88 -6.29 -15.12
CA LEU A 223 7.94 -5.21 -14.79
C LEU A 223 7.96 -4.13 -15.87
N ARG A 224 9.14 -3.67 -16.26
CA ARG A 224 9.28 -2.70 -17.36
C ARG A 224 8.63 -3.20 -18.64
N ALA A 225 8.93 -4.43 -19.05
CA ALA A 225 8.33 -5.04 -20.23
C ALA A 225 6.80 -5.15 -20.14
N ALA A 226 6.26 -5.49 -18.94
CA ALA A 226 4.82 -5.59 -18.73
C ALA A 226 4.13 -4.21 -18.76
N MET A 227 4.78 -3.16 -18.27
CA MET A 227 4.27 -1.78 -18.29
C MET A 227 4.25 -1.15 -19.69
N GLU A 228 5.10 -1.63 -20.60
CA GLU A 228 5.20 -1.16 -21.98
C GLU A 228 4.28 -1.91 -22.96
N GLN A 229 3.68 -3.03 -22.53
CA GLN A 229 2.69 -3.77 -23.31
C GLN A 229 1.37 -3.00 -23.32
N LYS A 230 1.03 -2.42 -24.47
CA LYS A 230 -0.27 -1.80 -24.76
C LYS A 230 -1.22 -2.79 -25.43
#